data_2a2411682ffb7bf9c38c4abf4259e05c
#
_entry.id   2a2411682ffb7bf9c38c4abf4259e05c
#
_cell.length_a   1.000
_cell.length_b   1.000
_cell.length_c   1.000
_cell.angle_alpha   90.00
_cell.angle_beta   90.00
_cell.angle_gamma   90.00
#
_symmetry.space_group_name_H-M   'P 1'
#
loop_
_entity.id
_entity.type
_entity.pdbx_description
1 polymer ?
#
loop_
_entity_poly.entity_id
_entity_poly.type
_entity_poly.pdbx_seq_one_letter_code
_entity_poly.pdbx_strand_id
1 'polypeptide(L)'
;MKTFKSTDKTQITPHFNVSEFRCKCGGNHDTQLDESLVQKLEQLFSDLNCSKIIVNSGYRCIAHDKNVGGNGYGQHAKGTAADIVCYDKSGKKISSKIVCCAAQDIGFGGIANIDSTYTATHIDTRTSLKWYGDETVTTAYSVTDDFYKHWKLSKNDVYGTAPAKKTKSVTLTIDGVTYQGMMVEE
;
A
#
# COMPACT_ATOMS: atom_id res chain seq x y z
N MET A 1 7.53 13.67 -7.78
CA MET A 1 6.33 13.99 -8.59
C MET A 1 6.72 14.12 -10.04
N LYS A 2 6.06 13.36 -10.94
CA LYS A 2 6.23 13.46 -12.40
C LYS A 2 4.89 13.69 -13.08
N THR A 3 4.94 14.28 -14.28
CA THR A 3 3.76 14.47 -15.14
C THR A 3 3.93 13.61 -16.39
N PHE A 4 2.97 12.76 -16.64
CA PHE A 4 2.91 11.85 -17.77
C PHE A 4 1.79 12.24 -18.72
N LYS A 5 1.98 12.05 -20.00
CA LYS A 5 0.91 12.29 -20.98
C LYS A 5 -0.26 11.34 -20.76
N SER A 6 -1.46 11.78 -21.09
CA SER A 6 -2.69 10.98 -20.93
C SER A 6 -2.64 9.63 -21.65
N THR A 7 -1.83 9.48 -22.68
CA THR A 7 -1.65 8.24 -23.45
C THR A 7 -0.47 7.40 -22.98
N ASP A 8 0.30 7.87 -21.98
CA ASP A 8 1.49 7.21 -21.49
C ASP A 8 1.14 5.89 -20.79
N LYS A 9 1.87 4.83 -21.13
CA LYS A 9 1.73 3.48 -20.57
C LYS A 9 3.05 2.97 -20.01
N THR A 10 3.99 3.89 -19.72
CA THR A 10 5.30 3.52 -19.17
C THR A 10 5.14 2.64 -17.95
N GLN A 11 5.84 1.51 -17.95
CA GLN A 11 5.95 0.63 -16.79
C GLN A 11 6.87 1.30 -15.77
N ILE A 12 6.38 1.52 -14.54
CA ILE A 12 7.11 2.19 -13.47
C ILE A 12 7.79 1.17 -12.56
N THR A 13 7.04 0.12 -12.21
CA THR A 13 7.52 -1.01 -11.41
C THR A 13 7.05 -2.32 -12.06
N PRO A 14 7.52 -3.51 -11.67
CA PRO A 14 7.10 -4.77 -12.28
C PRO A 14 5.59 -4.97 -12.40
N HIS A 15 4.80 -4.43 -11.46
CA HIS A 15 3.35 -4.66 -11.42
C HIS A 15 2.50 -3.43 -11.73
N PHE A 16 3.11 -2.23 -11.88
CA PHE A 16 2.36 -0.99 -12.08
C PHE A 16 2.86 -0.16 -13.24
N ASN A 17 1.93 0.34 -14.06
CA ASN A 17 2.19 1.29 -15.14
C ASN A 17 1.39 2.59 -14.97
N VAL A 18 1.81 3.64 -15.65
CA VAL A 18 1.21 4.99 -15.57
C VAL A 18 -0.29 4.97 -15.83
N SER A 19 -0.76 4.16 -16.79
CA SER A 19 -2.16 4.19 -17.22
C SER A 19 -3.15 3.78 -16.14
N GLU A 20 -2.71 3.05 -15.11
CA GLU A 20 -3.55 2.63 -13.99
C GLU A 20 -3.93 3.80 -13.08
N PHE A 21 -3.06 4.81 -13.02
CA PHE A 21 -3.22 5.99 -12.16
C PHE A 21 -3.91 7.17 -12.85
N ARG A 22 -4.34 7.04 -14.12
CA ARG A 22 -4.98 8.13 -14.85
C ARG A 22 -6.30 8.57 -14.22
N CYS A 23 -6.62 9.86 -14.42
CA CYS A 23 -7.94 10.37 -14.09
C CYS A 23 -9.05 9.62 -14.87
N LYS A 24 -10.06 9.15 -14.17
CA LYS A 24 -11.16 8.34 -14.72
C LYS A 24 -12.37 9.17 -15.16
N CYS A 25 -12.24 10.50 -15.34
CA CYS A 25 -13.33 11.37 -15.79
C CYS A 25 -13.66 11.26 -17.27
N GLY A 26 -12.94 10.44 -18.04
CA GLY A 26 -13.08 10.35 -19.51
C GLY A 26 -12.41 11.48 -20.29
N GLY A 27 -11.86 12.49 -19.62
CA GLY A 27 -11.12 13.58 -20.25
C GLY A 27 -9.66 13.18 -20.56
N ASN A 28 -9.07 13.92 -21.49
CA ASN A 28 -7.68 13.70 -21.91
C ASN A 28 -6.72 14.54 -21.04
N HIS A 29 -6.54 14.15 -19.78
CA HIS A 29 -5.68 14.86 -18.83
C HIS A 29 -4.33 14.19 -18.70
N ASP A 30 -3.26 15.01 -18.64
CA ASP A 30 -1.96 14.52 -18.20
C ASP A 30 -2.06 14.00 -16.76
N THR A 31 -1.36 12.92 -16.44
CA THR A 31 -1.39 12.28 -15.14
C THR A 31 -0.25 12.80 -14.28
N GLN A 32 -0.57 13.39 -13.15
CA GLN A 32 0.43 13.65 -12.12
C GLN A 32 0.55 12.43 -11.22
N LEU A 33 1.78 12.00 -10.95
CA LEU A 33 2.04 10.80 -10.18
C LEU A 33 3.31 10.93 -9.35
N ASP A 34 3.17 10.62 -8.09
CA ASP A 34 4.30 10.46 -7.18
C ASP A 34 4.87 9.04 -7.33
N GLU A 35 6.10 8.93 -7.84
CA GLU A 35 6.74 7.62 -8.01
C GLU A 35 6.97 6.91 -6.67
N SER A 36 7.09 7.63 -5.56
CA SER A 36 7.19 7.01 -4.24
C SER A 36 5.90 6.26 -3.84
N LEU A 37 4.74 6.73 -4.30
CA LEU A 37 3.48 6.01 -4.16
C LEU A 37 3.57 4.64 -4.84
N VAL A 38 4.08 4.60 -6.09
CA VAL A 38 4.16 3.38 -6.88
C VAL A 38 5.19 2.40 -6.29
N GLN A 39 6.33 2.91 -5.81
CA GLN A 39 7.34 2.08 -5.13
C GLN A 39 6.79 1.44 -3.84
N LYS A 40 6.05 2.20 -3.04
CA LYS A 40 5.41 1.66 -1.84
C LYS A 40 4.28 0.68 -2.15
N LEU A 41 3.55 0.87 -3.27
CA LEU A 41 2.58 -0.11 -3.77
C LEU A 41 3.25 -1.41 -4.20
N GLU A 42 4.41 -1.33 -4.85
CA GLU A 42 5.20 -2.51 -5.22
C GLU A 42 5.67 -3.28 -3.97
N GLN A 43 6.10 -2.56 -2.92
CA GLN A 43 6.42 -3.17 -1.63
C GLN A 43 5.19 -3.85 -1.02
N LEU A 44 4.03 -3.17 -0.99
CA LEU A 44 2.78 -3.71 -0.49
C LEU A 44 2.36 -4.99 -1.24
N PHE A 45 2.54 -5.00 -2.58
CA PHE A 45 2.31 -6.16 -3.42
C PHE A 45 3.14 -7.36 -2.98
N SER A 46 4.43 -7.13 -2.71
CA SER A 46 5.37 -8.16 -2.27
C SER A 46 5.08 -8.64 -0.84
N ASP A 47 4.90 -7.71 0.09
CA ASP A 47 4.74 -8.01 1.53
C ASP A 47 3.46 -8.81 1.80
N LEU A 48 2.37 -8.51 1.08
CA LEU A 48 1.10 -9.24 1.16
C LEU A 48 1.02 -10.44 0.20
N ASN A 49 2.11 -10.76 -0.52
CA ASN A 49 2.15 -11.83 -1.51
C ASN A 49 0.94 -11.77 -2.48
N CYS A 50 0.63 -10.59 -2.98
CA CYS A 50 -0.51 -10.36 -3.85
C CYS A 50 -0.39 -11.12 -5.19
N SER A 51 -1.53 -11.50 -5.78
CA SER A 51 -1.60 -11.88 -7.20
C SER A 51 -1.81 -10.67 -8.09
N LYS A 52 -2.52 -9.66 -7.58
CA LYS A 52 -2.71 -8.35 -8.23
C LYS A 52 -3.15 -7.30 -7.22
N ILE A 53 -2.89 -6.04 -7.54
CA ILE A 53 -3.52 -4.87 -6.90
C ILE A 53 -4.22 -4.09 -8.01
N ILE A 54 -5.51 -3.78 -7.82
CA ILE A 54 -6.28 -2.95 -8.76
C ILE A 54 -6.30 -1.52 -8.21
N VAL A 55 -5.89 -0.56 -9.02
CA VAL A 55 -6.02 0.86 -8.73
C VAL A 55 -7.39 1.34 -9.20
N ASN A 56 -8.34 1.43 -8.27
CA ASN A 56 -9.69 1.91 -8.55
C ASN A 56 -9.71 3.41 -8.85
N SER A 57 -8.86 4.19 -8.18
CA SER A 57 -8.71 5.63 -8.40
C SER A 57 -7.27 6.02 -8.09
N GLY A 58 -6.60 6.69 -9.01
CA GLY A 58 -5.28 7.29 -8.82
C GLY A 58 -5.41 8.82 -8.84
N TYR A 59 -4.71 9.46 -9.79
CA TYR A 59 -4.83 10.90 -10.01
C TYR A 59 -6.26 11.30 -10.39
N ARG A 60 -6.72 12.41 -9.85
CA ARG A 60 -7.99 13.04 -10.23
C ARG A 60 -7.72 14.49 -10.65
N CYS A 61 -8.15 14.88 -11.86
CA CYS A 61 -8.18 16.30 -12.19
C CYS A 61 -9.10 17.05 -11.21
N ILE A 62 -8.87 18.34 -11.03
CA ILE A 62 -9.60 19.17 -10.03
C ILE A 62 -11.12 19.03 -10.18
N ALA A 63 -11.62 19.06 -11.44
CA ALA A 63 -13.05 18.95 -11.71
C ALA A 63 -13.60 17.57 -11.30
N HIS A 64 -12.87 16.49 -11.64
CA HIS A 64 -13.29 15.14 -11.26
C HIS A 64 -13.26 14.93 -9.75
N ASP A 65 -12.21 15.39 -9.08
CA ASP A 65 -12.10 15.28 -7.62
C ASP A 65 -13.30 15.97 -6.92
N LYS A 66 -13.67 17.17 -7.36
CA LYS A 66 -14.84 17.88 -6.85
C LYS A 66 -16.15 17.13 -7.13
N ASN A 67 -16.30 16.54 -8.31
CA ASN A 67 -17.51 15.79 -8.68
C ASN A 67 -17.73 14.52 -7.84
N VAL A 68 -16.65 13.94 -7.31
CA VAL A 68 -16.72 12.75 -6.44
C VAL A 68 -16.60 13.07 -4.95
N GLY A 69 -16.84 14.33 -4.55
CA GLY A 69 -16.91 14.75 -3.15
C GLY A 69 -15.59 15.27 -2.55
N GLY A 70 -14.53 15.36 -3.35
CA GLY A 70 -13.28 15.99 -2.92
C GLY A 70 -13.34 17.53 -2.99
N ASN A 71 -12.29 18.18 -2.49
CA ASN A 71 -12.16 19.65 -2.52
C ASN A 71 -11.35 20.18 -3.72
N GLY A 72 -10.81 19.31 -4.57
CA GLY A 72 -9.95 19.64 -5.70
C GLY A 72 -8.48 19.84 -5.36
N TYR A 73 -8.10 19.70 -4.10
CA TYR A 73 -6.73 19.91 -3.59
C TYR A 73 -6.25 18.76 -2.72
N GLY A 74 -7.03 17.67 -2.65
CA GLY A 74 -6.71 16.45 -1.90
C GLY A 74 -5.53 15.67 -2.49
N GLN A 75 -5.20 14.55 -1.86
CA GLN A 75 -4.04 13.75 -2.27
C GLN A 75 -4.20 13.14 -3.67
N HIS A 76 -5.42 12.77 -4.06
CA HIS A 76 -5.70 12.35 -5.44
C HIS A 76 -5.45 13.45 -6.47
N ALA A 77 -5.87 14.68 -6.18
CA ALA A 77 -5.63 15.82 -7.08
C ALA A 77 -4.15 16.20 -7.18
N LYS A 78 -3.36 15.84 -6.18
CA LYS A 78 -1.89 16.00 -6.17
C LYS A 78 -1.16 14.83 -6.84
N GLY A 79 -1.82 13.73 -7.17
CA GLY A 79 -1.18 12.53 -7.70
C GLY A 79 -0.37 11.71 -6.67
N THR A 80 -0.67 11.89 -5.39
CA THR A 80 0.01 11.25 -4.26
C THR A 80 -0.82 10.16 -3.59
N ALA A 81 -2.01 9.84 -4.13
CA ALA A 81 -2.94 8.88 -3.56
C ALA A 81 -3.45 7.85 -4.55
N ALA A 82 -3.83 6.69 -4.01
CA ALA A 82 -4.57 5.66 -4.71
C ALA A 82 -5.63 5.01 -3.82
N ASP A 83 -6.78 4.71 -4.41
CA ASP A 83 -7.78 3.81 -3.85
C ASP A 83 -7.58 2.43 -4.49
N ILE A 84 -7.31 1.42 -3.69
CA ILE A 84 -6.86 0.10 -4.17
C ILE A 84 -7.71 -1.05 -3.64
N VAL A 85 -7.68 -2.17 -4.39
CA VAL A 85 -8.17 -3.48 -3.94
C VAL A 85 -7.06 -4.50 -4.18
N CYS A 86 -6.64 -5.20 -3.13
CA CYS A 86 -5.61 -6.23 -3.17
C CYS A 86 -6.23 -7.64 -3.28
N TYR A 87 -5.57 -8.52 -4.01
CA TYR A 87 -6.01 -9.91 -4.20
C TYR A 87 -4.88 -10.87 -3.86
N ASP A 88 -5.20 -11.94 -3.16
CA ASP A 88 -4.28 -13.02 -2.85
C ASP A 88 -4.03 -13.96 -4.05
N LYS A 89 -3.16 -14.96 -3.90
CA LYS A 89 -2.82 -15.93 -4.95
C LYS A 89 -3.99 -16.83 -5.35
N SER A 90 -5.03 -16.94 -4.53
CA SER A 90 -6.27 -17.65 -4.86
C SER A 90 -7.27 -16.79 -5.64
N GLY A 91 -6.96 -15.49 -5.84
CA GLY A 91 -7.85 -14.53 -6.48
C GLY A 91 -8.91 -13.95 -5.56
N LYS A 92 -8.83 -14.20 -4.25
CA LYS A 92 -9.73 -13.63 -3.25
C LYS A 92 -9.24 -12.24 -2.84
N LYS A 93 -10.17 -11.33 -2.57
CA LYS A 93 -9.82 -10.01 -2.03
C LYS A 93 -9.21 -10.13 -0.64
N ILE A 94 -8.08 -9.46 -0.44
CA ILE A 94 -7.47 -9.31 0.88
C ILE A 94 -8.26 -8.24 1.62
N SER A 95 -8.57 -8.50 2.89
CA SER A 95 -9.32 -7.53 3.70
C SER A 95 -8.57 -6.20 3.83
N SER A 96 -9.29 -5.08 3.64
CA SER A 96 -8.77 -3.72 3.86
C SER A 96 -8.13 -3.55 5.24
N LYS A 97 -8.58 -4.27 6.27
CA LYS A 97 -7.95 -4.26 7.60
C LYS A 97 -6.49 -4.74 7.54
N ILE A 98 -6.24 -5.82 6.81
CA ILE A 98 -4.88 -6.36 6.59
C ILE A 98 -4.07 -5.39 5.76
N VAL A 99 -4.66 -4.86 4.67
CA VAL A 99 -3.99 -3.90 3.78
C VAL A 99 -3.59 -2.63 4.53
N CYS A 100 -4.46 -2.08 5.38
CA CYS A 100 -4.16 -0.90 6.18
C CYS A 100 -3.01 -1.15 7.19
N CYS A 101 -2.99 -2.31 7.86
CA CYS A 101 -1.88 -2.66 8.75
C CYS A 101 -0.55 -2.75 7.99
N ALA A 102 -0.53 -3.42 6.84
CA ALA A 102 0.67 -3.52 6.01
C ALA A 102 1.11 -2.15 5.46
N ALA A 103 0.16 -1.32 5.03
CA ALA A 103 0.43 0.04 4.57
C ALA A 103 1.00 0.93 5.69
N GLN A 104 0.55 0.76 6.94
CA GLN A 104 1.11 1.40 8.12
C GLN A 104 2.58 1.01 8.33
N ASP A 105 2.92 -0.27 8.17
CA ASP A 105 4.30 -0.76 8.32
C ASP A 105 5.23 -0.21 7.24
N ILE A 106 4.75 -0.09 6.01
CA ILE A 106 5.48 0.51 4.87
C ILE A 106 5.65 2.02 5.06
N GLY A 107 4.84 2.63 5.94
CA GLY A 107 4.94 4.05 6.25
C GLY A 107 4.21 4.95 5.25
N PHE A 108 3.05 4.53 4.73
CA PHE A 108 2.13 5.47 4.09
C PHE A 108 1.66 6.52 5.10
N GLY A 109 1.47 7.76 4.66
CA GLY A 109 1.07 8.87 5.53
C GLY A 109 -0.44 9.00 5.69
N GLY A 110 -1.20 8.70 4.65
CA GLY A 110 -2.65 8.56 4.68
C GLY A 110 -3.06 7.14 4.36
N ILE A 111 -3.91 6.55 5.18
CA ILE A 111 -4.39 5.18 5.05
C ILE A 111 -5.83 5.14 5.55
N ALA A 112 -6.75 4.54 4.81
CA ALA A 112 -8.10 4.32 5.31
C ALA A 112 -8.78 3.11 4.67
N ASN A 113 -9.57 2.41 5.47
CA ASN A 113 -10.65 1.59 4.94
C ASN A 113 -11.75 2.51 4.41
N ILE A 114 -12.14 2.38 3.14
CA ILE A 114 -13.07 3.27 2.45
C ILE A 114 -14.35 2.57 1.99
N ASP A 115 -14.63 1.38 2.49
CA ASP A 115 -15.90 0.71 2.25
C ASP A 115 -16.39 -0.12 3.43
N SER A 116 -17.70 -0.35 3.48
CA SER A 116 -18.35 -1.12 4.54
C SER A 116 -18.07 -2.63 4.47
N THR A 117 -17.55 -3.11 3.35
CA THR A 117 -17.24 -4.54 3.12
C THR A 117 -15.78 -4.86 3.41
N TYR A 118 -14.97 -3.85 3.80
CA TYR A 118 -13.54 -3.98 4.08
C TYR A 118 -12.76 -4.57 2.90
N THR A 119 -13.02 -4.09 1.69
CA THR A 119 -12.33 -4.55 0.47
C THR A 119 -11.51 -3.49 -0.23
N ALA A 120 -11.81 -2.21 -0.02
CA ALA A 120 -11.12 -1.10 -0.64
C ALA A 120 -10.36 -0.26 0.39
N THR A 121 -9.15 0.13 0.03
CA THR A 121 -8.25 0.89 0.90
C THR A 121 -7.76 2.13 0.18
N HIS A 122 -7.90 3.31 0.81
CA HIS A 122 -7.20 4.52 0.43
C HIS A 122 -5.79 4.51 1.00
N ILE A 123 -4.80 4.88 0.19
CA ILE A 123 -3.43 5.10 0.62
C ILE A 123 -2.87 6.36 -0.01
N ASP A 124 -2.01 7.09 0.73
CA ASP A 124 -1.30 8.24 0.18
C ASP A 124 0.08 8.44 0.82
N THR A 125 0.92 9.23 0.14
CA THR A 125 2.30 9.51 0.53
C THR A 125 2.48 10.84 1.24
N ARG A 126 1.43 11.39 1.88
CA ARG A 126 1.59 12.62 2.67
C ARG A 126 2.67 12.46 3.73
N THR A 127 3.44 13.51 3.96
CA THR A 127 4.54 13.50 4.94
C THR A 127 4.21 14.22 6.24
N SER A 128 3.13 14.99 6.26
CA SER A 128 2.65 15.74 7.42
C SER A 128 1.21 15.38 7.73
N LEU A 129 0.83 15.42 9.00
CA LEU A 129 -0.54 15.16 9.48
C LEU A 129 -1.06 13.78 9.01
N LYS A 130 -0.48 12.72 9.55
CA LYS A 130 -0.95 11.35 9.29
C LYS A 130 -2.47 11.25 9.42
N TRP A 131 -3.10 10.52 8.49
CA TRP A 131 -4.53 10.30 8.49
C TRP A 131 -4.82 8.81 8.37
N TYR A 132 -5.27 8.21 9.46
CA TYR A 132 -5.59 6.79 9.56
C TYR A 132 -7.08 6.66 9.81
N GLY A 133 -7.84 6.41 8.74
CA GLY A 133 -9.29 6.44 8.70
C GLY A 133 -9.95 5.06 8.63
N ASP A 134 -11.18 4.99 9.11
CA ASP A 134 -12.08 3.85 8.91
C ASP A 134 -13.49 4.40 8.66
N GLU A 135 -13.95 4.38 7.42
CA GLU A 135 -15.24 4.94 7.02
C GLU A 135 -16.44 4.13 7.53
N THR A 136 -16.22 3.00 8.17
CA THR A 136 -17.29 2.31 8.93
C THR A 136 -17.56 2.97 10.28
N VAL A 137 -16.64 3.80 10.78
CA VAL A 137 -16.75 4.52 12.05
C VAL A 137 -17.04 5.99 11.79
N THR A 138 -16.24 6.66 10.95
CA THR A 138 -16.41 8.06 10.57
C THR A 138 -15.71 8.37 9.27
N THR A 139 -16.21 9.35 8.51
CA THR A 139 -15.58 9.86 7.30
C THR A 139 -14.71 11.07 7.61
N ALA A 140 -13.69 11.32 6.80
CA ALA A 140 -12.83 12.51 6.80
C ALA A 140 -11.94 12.74 8.03
N TYR A 141 -12.01 11.92 9.08
CA TYR A 141 -11.20 12.07 10.29
C TYR A 141 -10.33 10.85 10.55
N SER A 142 -9.19 11.05 11.17
CA SER A 142 -8.41 9.94 11.71
C SER A 142 -9.17 9.30 12.86
N VAL A 143 -9.30 7.98 12.85
CA VAL A 143 -9.97 7.19 13.90
C VAL A 143 -8.97 6.47 14.79
N THR A 144 -7.71 6.39 14.37
CA THR A 144 -6.65 5.68 15.07
C THR A 144 -5.28 6.25 14.69
N ASP A 145 -4.29 5.92 15.49
CA ASP A 145 -2.86 6.09 15.20
C ASP A 145 -2.16 4.73 14.91
N ASP A 146 -2.90 3.63 15.13
CA ASP A 146 -2.41 2.25 14.99
C ASP A 146 -3.54 1.29 14.59
N PHE A 147 -3.50 0.80 13.35
CA PHE A 147 -4.50 -0.15 12.83
C PHE A 147 -4.44 -1.54 13.48
N TYR A 148 -3.26 -1.99 13.91
CA TYR A 148 -3.16 -3.26 14.63
C TYR A 148 -3.98 -3.22 15.91
N LYS A 149 -3.86 -2.14 16.66
CA LYS A 149 -4.64 -1.91 17.87
C LYS A 149 -6.13 -1.71 17.56
N HIS A 150 -6.45 -0.91 16.52
CA HIS A 150 -7.83 -0.59 16.13
C HIS A 150 -8.63 -1.84 15.80
N TRP A 151 -8.06 -2.76 15.03
CA TRP A 151 -8.74 -4.01 14.63
C TRP A 151 -8.33 -5.23 15.44
N LYS A 152 -7.50 -5.09 16.47
CA LYS A 152 -7.00 -6.19 17.30
C LYS A 152 -6.31 -7.27 16.50
N LEU A 153 -5.51 -6.87 15.52
CA LEU A 153 -4.71 -7.76 14.68
C LEU A 153 -3.27 -7.82 15.18
N SER A 154 -2.60 -8.91 14.89
CA SER A 154 -1.15 -9.10 15.08
C SER A 154 -0.41 -9.11 13.75
N LYS A 155 0.92 -9.05 13.77
CA LYS A 155 1.75 -9.24 12.57
C LYS A 155 1.48 -10.59 11.90
N ASN A 156 1.23 -11.64 12.68
CA ASN A 156 0.91 -12.96 12.14
C ASN A 156 -0.44 -12.98 11.40
N ASP A 157 -1.42 -12.20 11.84
CA ASP A 157 -2.69 -12.07 11.13
C ASP A 157 -2.54 -11.38 9.77
N VAL A 158 -1.55 -10.48 9.65
CA VAL A 158 -1.28 -9.72 8.43
C VAL A 158 -0.38 -10.47 7.46
N TYR A 159 0.72 -11.05 7.94
CA TYR A 159 1.76 -11.65 7.10
C TYR A 159 1.81 -13.17 7.17
N GLY A 160 0.93 -13.80 7.98
CA GLY A 160 1.05 -15.20 8.35
C GLY A 160 2.18 -15.46 9.32
N THR A 161 2.28 -16.68 9.82
CA THR A 161 3.46 -17.11 10.57
C THR A 161 4.64 -17.18 9.60
N ALA A 162 5.65 -16.33 9.80
CA ALA A 162 6.91 -16.51 9.08
C ALA A 162 7.36 -17.95 9.26
N PRO A 163 7.72 -18.67 8.17
CA PRO A 163 8.30 -19.99 8.33
C PRO A 163 9.44 -19.89 9.33
N ALA A 164 9.44 -20.76 10.33
CA ALA A 164 10.50 -20.76 11.34
C ALA A 164 11.84 -20.77 10.61
N LYS A 165 12.65 -19.72 10.80
CA LYS A 165 13.96 -19.64 10.18
C LYS A 165 14.70 -20.91 10.56
N LYS A 166 15.02 -21.73 9.57
CA LYS A 166 15.83 -22.92 9.81
C LYS A 166 17.20 -22.43 10.27
N THR A 167 17.51 -22.69 11.53
CA THR A 167 18.82 -22.39 12.08
C THR A 167 19.63 -23.68 12.14
N LYS A 168 20.86 -23.59 11.69
CA LYS A 168 21.82 -24.71 11.76
C LYS A 168 22.93 -24.34 12.73
N SER A 169 23.23 -25.18 13.69
CA SER A 169 24.41 -24.98 14.52
C SER A 169 25.66 -25.20 13.68
N VAL A 170 26.56 -24.25 13.72
CA VAL A 170 27.85 -24.31 13.01
C VAL A 170 28.96 -24.28 14.05
N THR A 171 29.87 -25.21 13.91
CA THR A 171 31.09 -25.24 14.68
C THR A 171 32.24 -24.87 13.77
N LEU A 172 32.97 -23.84 14.12
CA LEU A 172 34.16 -23.36 13.39
C LEU A 172 35.40 -23.50 14.29
N THR A 173 36.44 -24.15 13.81
CA THR A 173 37.72 -24.23 14.52
C THR A 173 38.75 -23.40 13.78
N ILE A 174 39.31 -22.41 14.45
CA ILE A 174 40.40 -21.55 13.94
C ILE A 174 41.56 -21.64 14.91
N ASP A 175 42.73 -21.96 14.42
CA ASP A 175 43.99 -22.08 15.23
C ASP A 175 43.82 -22.93 16.49
N GLY A 176 43.06 -24.03 16.38
CA GLY A 176 42.81 -24.96 17.50
C GLY A 176 41.76 -24.50 18.50
N VAL A 177 41.17 -23.33 18.32
CA VAL A 177 40.07 -22.81 19.15
C VAL A 177 38.74 -23.08 18.45
N THR A 178 37.80 -23.71 19.16
CA THR A 178 36.48 -24.06 18.62
C THR A 178 35.44 -23.01 19.01
N TYR A 179 34.77 -22.45 18.00
CA TYR A 179 33.65 -21.51 18.13
C TYR A 179 32.37 -22.21 17.76
N GLN A 180 31.31 -22.01 18.55
CA GLN A 180 29.96 -22.48 18.23
C GLN A 180 29.09 -21.29 17.95
N GLY A 181 28.29 -21.34 16.85
CA GLY A 181 27.36 -20.30 16.44
C GLY A 181 26.14 -20.90 15.77
N MET A 182 25.13 -20.06 15.58
CA MET A 182 23.91 -20.40 14.83
C MET A 182 23.94 -19.63 13.52
N MET A 183 23.82 -20.32 12.39
CA MET A 183 23.57 -19.70 11.09
C MET A 183 22.09 -19.81 10.71
N VAL A 184 21.57 -18.77 10.09
CA VAL A 184 20.24 -18.75 9.51
C VAL A 184 20.38 -19.16 8.04
N GLU A 185 19.65 -20.18 7.61
CA GLU A 185 19.55 -20.53 6.19
C GLU A 185 18.66 -19.48 5.50
N GLU A 186 19.17 -18.87 4.40
CA GLU A 186 18.40 -17.96 3.54
C GLU A 186 17.45 -18.73 2.61
#